data_bc684e20cd91fd8b38282c1e98d098a3
#
_entry.id   bc684e20cd91fd8b38282c1e98d098a3
#
_cell.length_a   1.000
_cell.length_b   1.000
_cell.length_c   1.000
_cell.angle_alpha   90.00
_cell.angle_beta   90.00
_cell.angle_gamma   90.00
#
_symmetry.space_group_name_H-M   'P 1'
#
loop_
_entity.id
_entity.type
_entity.pdbx_description
1 polymer ?
#
loop_
_entity_poly.entity_id
_entity_poly.type
_entity_poly.pdbx_seq_one_letter_code
_entity_poly.pdbx_strand_id
1 'polypeptide(L)'
;MHLPIAREGWPFIVPLLGIAVSGLVTIPMGGWIFLALTGFVAYFFRDPERSIPIEPGLLLAPADGKIVAVSPQPNHRAQPSGTLVSIFLSVFDVHVNRAPMSGTVVDVCYQPGKFLPAFRPDASAMNEQNIVTLKAGDTSVIVKQIAGILARRIVCRVQAGDALSAGERFGLIRFGSRVDILIPPAFAVHARIGQRVRGGESVLASSQSKPPQPTDLAEAQPSRTLA
;
A
#
# COMPACT_ATOMS: atom_id res chain seq x y z
N MET A 1 9.87 -0.03 -20.22
CA MET A 1 8.67 -0.85 -20.37
C MET A 1 8.42 -1.50 -19.01
N HIS A 2 7.29 -1.21 -18.36
CA HIS A 2 6.96 -1.82 -17.06
C HIS A 2 6.34 -3.19 -17.32
N LEU A 3 6.92 -4.24 -16.74
CA LEU A 3 6.33 -5.57 -16.82
C LEU A 3 5.13 -5.64 -15.85
N PRO A 4 3.98 -6.19 -16.27
CA PRO A 4 2.78 -6.22 -15.43
C PRO A 4 2.85 -7.25 -14.28
N ILE A 5 4.08 -7.67 -13.91
CA ILE A 5 4.37 -8.67 -12.86
C ILE A 5 5.44 -8.10 -11.94
N ALA A 6 5.18 -8.11 -10.64
CA ALA A 6 6.14 -7.71 -9.62
C ALA A 6 7.40 -8.58 -9.65
N ARG A 7 8.57 -7.96 -9.44
CA ARG A 7 9.88 -8.65 -9.51
C ARG A 7 9.97 -9.88 -8.61
N GLU A 8 9.29 -9.86 -7.48
CA GLU A 8 9.23 -10.95 -6.51
C GLU A 8 8.50 -12.19 -7.00
N GLY A 9 7.75 -12.10 -8.10
CA GLY A 9 7.07 -13.24 -8.73
C GLY A 9 8.00 -14.10 -9.58
N TRP A 10 9.00 -13.51 -10.21
CA TRP A 10 9.86 -14.20 -11.18
C TRP A 10 10.58 -15.44 -10.63
N PRO A 11 11.13 -15.42 -9.39
CA PRO A 11 11.77 -16.60 -8.80
C PRO A 11 10.83 -17.81 -8.60
N PHE A 12 9.52 -17.59 -8.64
CA PHE A 12 8.52 -18.66 -8.56
C PHE A 12 7.99 -19.04 -9.95
N ILE A 13 7.72 -18.03 -10.79
CA ILE A 13 7.12 -18.24 -12.13
C ILE A 13 8.07 -19.02 -13.03
N VAL A 14 9.35 -18.67 -13.09
CA VAL A 14 10.31 -19.28 -14.01
C VAL A 14 10.52 -20.78 -13.71
N PRO A 15 10.80 -21.21 -12.46
CA PRO A 15 10.94 -22.64 -12.17
C PRO A 15 9.64 -23.42 -12.38
N LEU A 16 8.48 -22.86 -11.96
CA LEU A 16 7.19 -23.52 -12.16
C LEU A 16 6.87 -23.72 -13.65
N LEU A 17 7.17 -22.73 -14.50
CA LEU A 17 7.00 -22.82 -15.95
C LEU A 17 7.91 -23.90 -16.54
N GLY A 18 9.17 -23.96 -16.09
CA GLY A 18 10.10 -25.03 -16.52
C GLY A 18 9.59 -26.44 -16.19
N ILE A 19 9.08 -26.63 -14.94
CA ILE A 19 8.45 -27.89 -14.53
C ILE A 19 7.20 -28.18 -15.35
N ALA A 20 6.35 -27.18 -15.60
CA ALA A 20 5.15 -27.34 -16.41
C ALA A 20 5.48 -27.81 -17.82
N VAL A 21 6.43 -27.15 -18.50
CA VAL A 21 6.84 -27.50 -19.87
C VAL A 21 7.44 -28.92 -19.92
N SER A 22 8.34 -29.27 -19.00
CA SER A 22 8.91 -30.61 -18.90
C SER A 22 7.83 -31.66 -18.62
N GLY A 23 6.90 -31.36 -17.71
CA GLY A 23 5.80 -32.22 -17.34
C GLY A 23 4.82 -32.49 -18.52
N LEU A 24 4.56 -31.51 -19.37
CA LEU A 24 3.71 -31.67 -20.54
C LEU A 24 4.27 -32.71 -21.50
N VAL A 25 5.59 -32.89 -21.57
CA VAL A 25 6.25 -33.89 -22.42
C VAL A 25 6.27 -35.27 -21.76
N THR A 26 6.51 -35.34 -20.45
CA THR A 26 6.74 -36.60 -19.73
C THR A 26 5.48 -37.15 -19.04
N ILE A 27 4.71 -36.30 -18.39
CA ILE A 27 3.49 -36.65 -17.64
C ILE A 27 2.45 -35.55 -17.92
N PRO A 28 1.70 -35.63 -19.06
CA PRO A 28 0.89 -34.51 -19.55
C PRO A 28 -0.10 -33.95 -18.52
N MET A 29 -0.77 -34.79 -17.73
CA MET A 29 -1.69 -34.33 -16.67
C MET A 29 -0.97 -33.53 -15.60
N GLY A 30 0.22 -33.96 -15.18
CA GLY A 30 1.06 -33.19 -14.23
C GLY A 30 1.50 -31.85 -14.81
N GLY A 31 1.88 -31.81 -16.10
CA GLY A 31 2.26 -30.59 -16.80
C GLY A 31 1.15 -29.53 -16.79
N TRP A 32 -0.09 -29.91 -17.04
CA TRP A 32 -1.25 -28.99 -16.98
C TRP A 32 -1.50 -28.42 -15.57
N ILE A 33 -1.31 -29.24 -14.52
CA ILE A 33 -1.44 -28.77 -13.12
C ILE A 33 -0.40 -27.69 -12.83
N PHE A 34 0.87 -27.93 -13.19
CA PHE A 34 1.93 -26.93 -12.98
C PHE A 34 1.75 -25.69 -13.84
N LEU A 35 1.18 -25.81 -15.05
CA LEU A 35 0.86 -24.66 -15.89
C LEU A 35 -0.24 -23.80 -15.26
N ALA A 36 -1.29 -24.41 -14.73
CA ALA A 36 -2.34 -23.72 -13.99
C ALA A 36 -1.80 -23.00 -12.74
N LEU A 37 -0.90 -23.69 -11.99
CA LEU A 37 -0.23 -23.11 -10.83
C LEU A 37 0.66 -21.92 -11.23
N THR A 38 1.40 -22.03 -12.33
CA THR A 38 2.22 -20.92 -12.88
C THR A 38 1.34 -19.72 -13.20
N GLY A 39 0.20 -19.94 -13.87
CA GLY A 39 -0.78 -18.90 -14.17
C GLY A 39 -1.34 -18.24 -12.90
N PHE A 40 -1.65 -19.01 -11.87
CA PHE A 40 -2.11 -18.49 -10.58
C PHE A 40 -1.02 -17.64 -9.89
N VAL A 41 0.23 -18.09 -9.89
CA VAL A 41 1.36 -17.32 -9.30
C VAL A 41 1.59 -16.04 -10.08
N ALA A 42 1.55 -16.07 -11.42
CA ALA A 42 1.65 -14.88 -12.26
C ALA A 42 0.50 -13.89 -11.98
N TYR A 43 -0.73 -14.38 -11.85
CA TYR A 43 -1.88 -13.58 -11.47
C TYR A 43 -1.73 -12.97 -10.09
N PHE A 44 -1.23 -13.71 -9.11
CA PHE A 44 -0.98 -13.22 -7.74
C PHE A 44 0.04 -12.07 -7.72
N PHE A 45 1.14 -12.20 -8.46
CA PHE A 45 2.19 -11.19 -8.54
C PHE A 45 1.93 -10.10 -9.59
N ARG A 46 0.71 -10.00 -10.12
CA ARG A 46 0.40 -8.93 -11.09
C ARG A 46 0.58 -7.54 -10.48
N ASP A 47 1.07 -6.64 -11.29
CA ASP A 47 1.32 -5.23 -10.92
C ASP A 47 0.78 -4.32 -12.03
N PRO A 48 -0.54 -4.09 -12.08
CA PRO A 48 -1.16 -3.28 -13.12
C PRO A 48 -0.76 -1.81 -13.00
N GLU A 49 -0.71 -1.12 -14.14
CA GLU A 49 -0.67 0.33 -14.16
C GLU A 49 -1.92 0.91 -13.49
N ARG A 50 -1.78 2.12 -12.90
CA ARG A 50 -2.83 2.78 -12.14
C ARG A 50 -3.03 4.21 -12.60
N SER A 51 -4.29 4.61 -12.67
CA SER A 51 -4.67 6.01 -12.89
C SER A 51 -4.64 6.76 -11.54
N ILE A 52 -3.51 7.40 -11.25
CA ILE A 52 -3.30 8.08 -9.98
C ILE A 52 -4.01 9.44 -10.02
N PRO A 53 -4.92 9.75 -9.07
CA PRO A 53 -5.49 11.09 -8.92
C PRO A 53 -4.38 12.12 -8.62
N ILE A 54 -4.39 13.26 -9.34
CA ILE A 54 -3.34 14.27 -9.27
C ILE A 54 -3.72 15.41 -8.30
N GLU A 55 -4.96 15.42 -7.81
CA GLU A 55 -5.47 16.49 -6.96
C GLU A 55 -4.69 16.56 -5.64
N PRO A 56 -4.23 17.78 -5.23
CA PRO A 56 -3.52 17.96 -3.97
C PRO A 56 -4.45 17.70 -2.76
N GLY A 57 -3.85 17.24 -1.67
CA GLY A 57 -4.59 17.02 -0.42
C GLY A 57 -5.43 15.74 -0.39
N LEU A 58 -5.24 14.81 -1.34
CA LEU A 58 -5.84 13.48 -1.30
C LEU A 58 -4.95 12.47 -0.60
N LEU A 59 -5.56 11.55 0.15
CA LEU A 59 -4.92 10.34 0.66
C LEU A 59 -5.50 9.13 -0.06
N LEU A 60 -4.64 8.41 -0.77
CA LEU A 60 -5.00 7.26 -1.58
C LEU A 60 -4.90 5.96 -0.78
N ALA A 61 -5.63 4.94 -1.20
CA ALA A 61 -5.49 3.60 -0.64
C ALA A 61 -4.07 3.07 -0.90
N PRO A 62 -3.35 2.59 0.14
CA PRO A 62 -2.01 2.03 -0.02
C PRO A 62 -2.01 0.60 -0.57
N ALA A 63 -3.16 -0.03 -0.72
CA ALA A 63 -3.30 -1.40 -1.21
C ALA A 63 -4.67 -1.65 -1.84
N ASP A 64 -4.76 -2.71 -2.64
CA ASP A 64 -6.03 -3.29 -3.09
C ASP A 64 -6.65 -4.12 -1.96
N GLY A 65 -7.98 -4.13 -1.87
CA GLY A 65 -8.65 -5.03 -0.94
C GLY A 65 -10.01 -4.52 -0.46
N LYS A 66 -10.42 -5.06 0.68
CA LYS A 66 -11.68 -4.67 1.34
C LYS A 66 -11.37 -3.97 2.67
N ILE A 67 -11.99 -2.81 2.90
CA ILE A 67 -11.90 -2.12 4.19
C ILE A 67 -12.63 -2.95 5.24
N VAL A 68 -11.90 -3.39 6.27
CA VAL A 68 -12.41 -4.23 7.36
C VAL A 68 -12.58 -3.47 8.67
N ALA A 69 -11.87 -2.33 8.84
CA ALA A 69 -12.04 -1.47 9.99
C ALA A 69 -11.78 -0.01 9.64
N VAL A 70 -12.54 0.87 10.28
CA VAL A 70 -12.32 2.32 10.34
C VAL A 70 -12.55 2.72 11.78
N SER A 71 -11.51 3.13 12.49
CA SER A 71 -11.59 3.42 13.92
C SER A 71 -10.74 4.64 14.31
N PRO A 72 -11.26 5.52 15.17
CA PRO A 72 -10.45 6.59 15.73
C PRO A 72 -9.33 6.00 16.60
N GLN A 73 -8.14 6.57 16.51
CA GLN A 73 -7.00 6.24 17.34
C GLN A 73 -6.67 7.45 18.22
N PRO A 74 -6.77 7.33 19.54
CA PRO A 74 -6.36 8.40 20.45
C PRO A 74 -4.84 8.58 20.39
N ASN A 75 -4.39 9.76 20.78
CA ASN A 75 -2.97 10.05 20.88
C ASN A 75 -2.34 9.23 22.02
N HIS A 76 -1.38 8.38 21.68
CA HIS A 76 -0.55 7.64 22.62
C HIS A 76 0.91 8.02 22.42
N ARG A 77 1.75 7.83 23.46
CA ARG A 77 3.19 8.18 23.41
C ARG A 77 3.93 7.57 22.21
N ALA A 78 3.43 6.47 21.64
CA ALA A 78 4.05 5.76 20.53
C ALA A 78 3.38 5.99 19.16
N GLN A 79 2.18 6.60 19.11
CA GLN A 79 1.46 6.84 17.85
C GLN A 79 0.64 8.13 17.95
N PRO A 80 0.68 8.98 16.89
CA PRO A 80 -0.14 10.19 16.83
C PRO A 80 -1.64 9.85 16.77
N SER A 81 -2.49 10.80 17.14
CA SER A 81 -3.94 10.69 16.95
C SER A 81 -4.30 10.65 15.48
N GLY A 82 -5.42 10.01 15.15
CA GLY A 82 -5.91 9.94 13.79
C GLY A 82 -7.04 8.93 13.61
N THR A 83 -7.35 8.61 12.36
CA THR A 83 -8.27 7.53 12.00
C THR A 83 -7.49 6.39 11.36
N LEU A 84 -7.56 5.21 11.96
CA LEU A 84 -6.99 4.00 11.42
C LEU A 84 -7.97 3.40 10.41
N VAL A 85 -7.53 3.21 9.17
CA VAL A 85 -8.25 2.49 8.13
C VAL A 85 -7.48 1.20 7.83
N SER A 86 -8.17 0.06 7.93
CA SER A 86 -7.59 -1.27 7.72
C SER A 86 -8.13 -1.89 6.46
N ILE A 87 -7.23 -2.30 5.58
CA ILE A 87 -7.53 -2.92 4.28
C ILE A 87 -7.05 -4.37 4.33
N PHE A 88 -7.96 -5.31 4.17
CA PHE A 88 -7.65 -6.75 4.05
C PHE A 88 -7.45 -7.10 2.57
N LEU A 89 -6.33 -7.73 2.26
CA LEU A 89 -5.98 -8.22 0.94
C LEU A 89 -6.21 -9.73 0.89
N SER A 90 -7.17 -10.17 0.09
CA SER A 90 -7.35 -11.60 -0.23
C SER A 90 -6.28 -12.05 -1.22
N VAL A 91 -6.08 -13.36 -1.37
CA VAL A 91 -5.11 -13.92 -2.34
C VAL A 91 -5.42 -13.55 -3.81
N PHE A 92 -6.62 -13.05 -4.09
CA PHE A 92 -7.04 -12.60 -5.41
C PHE A 92 -6.83 -11.11 -5.65
N ASP A 93 -6.48 -10.33 -4.62
CA ASP A 93 -6.23 -8.90 -4.74
C ASP A 93 -4.78 -8.63 -5.21
N VAL A 94 -4.48 -7.41 -5.66
CA VAL A 94 -3.09 -7.01 -5.97
C VAL A 94 -2.36 -6.73 -4.66
N HIS A 95 -1.18 -7.34 -4.50
CA HIS A 95 -0.43 -7.28 -3.24
C HIS A 95 0.68 -6.22 -3.23
N VAL A 96 0.84 -5.47 -4.32
CA VAL A 96 1.76 -4.32 -4.39
C VAL A 96 1.22 -3.17 -3.54
N ASN A 97 2.06 -2.64 -2.67
CA ASN A 97 1.72 -1.50 -1.83
C ASN A 97 2.23 -0.20 -2.45
N ARG A 98 1.40 0.84 -2.35
CA ARG A 98 1.63 2.15 -2.98
C ARG A 98 1.55 3.28 -1.98
N ALA A 99 2.36 4.32 -2.19
CA ALA A 99 2.38 5.51 -1.36
C ALA A 99 1.00 6.21 -1.37
N PRO A 100 0.40 6.50 -0.20
CA PRO A 100 -0.91 7.14 -0.12
C PRO A 100 -0.88 8.62 -0.50
N MET A 101 0.27 9.24 -0.46
CA MET A 101 0.51 10.64 -0.84
C MET A 101 1.96 10.81 -1.30
N SER A 102 2.26 11.93 -1.95
CA SER A 102 3.65 12.33 -2.19
C SER A 102 4.28 12.81 -0.88
N GLY A 103 5.55 12.48 -0.66
CA GLY A 103 6.28 12.88 0.54
C GLY A 103 7.60 12.16 0.70
N THR A 104 8.31 12.47 1.77
CA THR A 104 9.57 11.82 2.14
C THR A 104 9.31 10.75 3.19
N VAL A 105 9.91 9.58 3.02
CA VAL A 105 9.95 8.54 4.05
C VAL A 105 10.83 9.01 5.18
N VAL A 106 10.25 9.24 6.35
CA VAL A 106 11.02 9.71 7.53
C VAL A 106 11.43 8.57 8.45
N ASP A 107 10.71 7.44 8.40
CA ASP A 107 11.02 6.27 9.22
C ASP A 107 10.51 4.99 8.56
N VAL A 108 11.29 3.91 8.74
CA VAL A 108 10.92 2.53 8.36
C VAL A 108 11.28 1.62 9.52
N CYS A 109 10.28 1.08 10.20
CA CYS A 109 10.44 0.25 11.39
C CYS A 109 9.87 -1.15 11.17
N TYR A 110 10.72 -2.16 11.16
CA TYR A 110 10.30 -3.56 11.15
C TYR A 110 10.07 -4.06 12.56
N GLN A 111 8.94 -4.72 12.77
CA GLN A 111 8.57 -5.33 14.03
C GLN A 111 8.30 -6.82 13.83
N PRO A 112 9.09 -7.71 14.43
CA PRO A 112 8.82 -9.14 14.42
C PRO A 112 7.53 -9.43 15.19
N GLY A 113 6.79 -10.46 14.78
CA GLY A 113 5.51 -10.79 15.39
C GLY A 113 5.02 -12.17 15.04
N LYS A 114 3.73 -12.41 15.28
CA LYS A 114 3.03 -13.65 14.94
C LYS A 114 2.52 -13.63 13.50
N PHE A 115 1.89 -14.72 13.07
CA PHE A 115 1.25 -14.89 11.77
C PHE A 115 -0.21 -15.33 11.95
N LEU A 116 -0.99 -14.49 12.63
CA LEU A 116 -2.42 -14.71 12.80
C LEU A 116 -3.17 -14.38 11.51
N PRO A 117 -4.41 -14.89 11.31
CA PRO A 117 -5.25 -14.47 10.18
C PRO A 117 -5.37 -12.96 10.11
N ALA A 118 -5.00 -12.35 8.98
CA ALA A 118 -4.90 -10.90 8.84
C ALA A 118 -6.25 -10.15 9.00
N PHE A 119 -7.38 -10.86 8.86
CA PHE A 119 -8.71 -10.29 9.08
C PHE A 119 -9.09 -10.16 10.57
N ARG A 120 -8.33 -10.76 11.49
CA ARG A 120 -8.58 -10.65 12.93
C ARG A 120 -8.25 -9.24 13.44
N PRO A 121 -9.03 -8.72 14.41
CA PRO A 121 -8.76 -7.39 14.98
C PRO A 121 -7.38 -7.27 15.63
N ASP A 122 -6.92 -8.33 16.32
CA ASP A 122 -5.65 -8.40 17.03
C ASP A 122 -4.42 -8.57 16.12
N ALA A 123 -4.61 -8.89 14.83
CA ALA A 123 -3.53 -9.05 13.87
C ALA A 123 -2.67 -7.77 13.74
N SER A 124 -3.28 -6.59 13.80
CA SER A 124 -2.57 -5.30 13.71
C SER A 124 -1.58 -5.05 14.86
N ALA A 125 -1.83 -5.65 16.03
CA ALA A 125 -0.98 -5.50 17.21
C ALA A 125 0.03 -6.64 17.38
N MET A 126 -0.29 -7.84 16.88
CA MET A 126 0.46 -9.06 17.20
C MET A 126 1.27 -9.61 16.04
N ASN A 127 0.89 -9.35 14.79
CA ASN A 127 1.56 -9.93 13.65
C ASN A 127 2.86 -9.18 13.28
N GLU A 128 3.75 -9.92 12.61
CA GLU A 128 4.90 -9.34 11.93
C GLU A 128 4.44 -8.17 11.05
N GLN A 129 5.09 -7.03 11.20
CA GLN A 129 4.72 -5.82 10.48
C GLN A 129 5.92 -4.96 10.13
N ASN A 130 5.77 -4.17 9.08
CA ASN A 130 6.69 -3.13 8.69
C ASN A 130 5.94 -1.80 8.63
N ILE A 131 6.43 -0.81 9.35
CA ILE A 131 5.80 0.50 9.53
C ILE A 131 6.59 1.50 8.73
N VAL A 132 5.93 2.18 7.79
CA VAL A 132 6.51 3.24 6.97
C VAL A 132 5.82 4.55 7.33
N THR A 133 6.60 5.55 7.71
CA THR A 133 6.11 6.90 7.99
C THR A 133 6.49 7.84 6.85
N LEU A 134 5.47 8.39 6.19
CA LEU A 134 5.60 9.39 5.12
C LEU A 134 5.29 10.77 5.65
N LYS A 135 6.09 11.77 5.29
CA LYS A 135 5.91 13.18 5.68
C LYS A 135 5.92 14.10 4.47
N ALA A 136 4.98 15.05 4.44
CA ALA A 136 4.91 16.16 3.49
C ALA A 136 4.52 17.45 4.25
N GLY A 137 5.45 18.39 4.37
CA GLY A 137 5.27 19.56 5.25
C GLY A 137 4.98 19.13 6.69
N ASP A 138 3.86 19.59 7.25
CA ASP A 138 3.42 19.22 8.61
C ASP A 138 2.55 17.94 8.64
N THR A 139 2.20 17.40 7.48
CA THR A 139 1.40 16.18 7.37
C THR A 139 2.27 14.95 7.52
N SER A 140 1.89 14.04 8.43
CA SER A 140 2.53 12.73 8.58
C SER A 140 1.50 11.63 8.49
N VAL A 141 1.75 10.64 7.62
CA VAL A 141 0.88 9.46 7.40
C VAL A 141 1.69 8.21 7.68
N ILE A 142 1.12 7.30 8.45
CA ILE A 142 1.76 6.01 8.80
C ILE A 142 1.05 4.90 8.03
N VAL A 143 1.82 4.08 7.32
CA VAL A 143 1.34 2.87 6.64
C VAL A 143 1.99 1.65 7.27
N LYS A 144 1.18 0.68 7.71
CA LYS A 144 1.66 -0.59 8.27
C LYS A 144 1.37 -1.72 7.31
N GLN A 145 2.41 -2.40 6.86
CA GLN A 145 2.33 -3.66 6.15
C GLN A 145 2.27 -4.78 7.20
N ILE A 146 1.21 -5.57 7.23
CA ILE A 146 0.97 -6.58 8.26
C ILE A 146 0.86 -7.95 7.61
N ALA A 147 1.71 -8.89 8.03
CA ALA A 147 1.71 -10.25 7.53
C ALA A 147 0.45 -11.01 7.98
N GLY A 148 0.05 -12.01 7.21
CA GLY A 148 -1.01 -12.95 7.55
C GLY A 148 -0.48 -14.39 7.69
N ILE A 149 -1.36 -15.39 7.79
CA ILE A 149 -0.99 -16.81 8.03
C ILE A 149 -0.05 -17.35 6.94
N LEU A 150 -0.36 -17.08 5.67
CA LEU A 150 0.41 -17.54 4.52
C LEU A 150 1.52 -16.57 4.15
N ALA A 151 1.36 -15.30 4.53
CA ALA A 151 2.30 -14.23 4.28
C ALA A 151 3.44 -14.29 5.29
N ARG A 152 4.50 -14.96 4.96
CA ARG A 152 5.72 -15.01 5.80
C ARG A 152 6.79 -14.05 5.32
N ARG A 153 6.46 -13.08 4.47
CA ARG A 153 7.44 -12.10 3.99
C ARG A 153 6.78 -10.79 3.54
N ILE A 154 7.14 -9.74 4.25
CA ILE A 154 6.92 -8.37 3.87
C ILE A 154 8.15 -7.91 3.07
N VAL A 155 7.91 -7.29 1.92
CA VAL A 155 8.94 -6.63 1.11
C VAL A 155 8.70 -5.14 1.20
N CYS A 156 9.65 -4.42 1.80
CA CYS A 156 9.73 -2.97 1.76
C CYS A 156 10.95 -2.60 0.92
N ARG A 157 10.80 -1.67 -0.03
CA ARG A 157 11.84 -1.26 -0.97
C ARG A 157 12.35 0.14 -0.70
N VAL A 158 11.83 0.77 0.34
CA VAL A 158 12.15 2.15 0.70
C VAL A 158 12.82 2.22 2.05
N GLN A 159 13.59 3.27 2.24
CA GLN A 159 14.31 3.60 3.46
C GLN A 159 14.06 5.06 3.84
N ALA A 160 14.43 5.43 5.06
CA ALA A 160 14.36 6.81 5.50
C ALA A 160 15.22 7.72 4.59
N GLY A 161 14.65 8.84 4.17
CA GLY A 161 15.23 9.77 3.21
C GLY A 161 14.70 9.63 1.78
N ASP A 162 14.09 8.51 1.41
CA ASP A 162 13.53 8.33 0.07
C ASP A 162 12.31 9.25 -0.16
N ALA A 163 12.26 9.88 -1.33
CA ALA A 163 11.10 10.65 -1.79
C ALA A 163 10.19 9.74 -2.61
N LEU A 164 8.89 9.76 -2.30
CA LEU A 164 7.85 9.01 -3.02
C LEU A 164 6.81 9.95 -3.61
N SER A 165 6.37 9.64 -4.81
CA SER A 165 5.18 10.23 -5.42
C SER A 165 3.92 9.50 -4.95
N ALA A 166 2.77 10.18 -4.92
CA ALA A 166 1.49 9.53 -4.66
C ALA A 166 1.26 8.37 -5.65
N GLY A 167 0.81 7.21 -5.13
CA GLY A 167 0.60 6.00 -5.93
C GLY A 167 1.87 5.24 -6.32
N GLU A 168 3.06 5.73 -5.97
CA GLU A 168 4.32 5.05 -6.24
C GLU A 168 4.44 3.74 -5.43
N ARG A 169 5.05 2.72 -6.04
CA ARG A 169 5.22 1.39 -5.46
C ARG A 169 6.32 1.42 -4.40
N PHE A 170 6.02 1.08 -3.15
CA PHE A 170 7.03 1.05 -2.09
C PHE A 170 7.27 -0.35 -1.50
N GLY A 171 6.41 -1.31 -1.81
CA GLY A 171 6.56 -2.65 -1.25
C GLY A 171 5.53 -3.64 -1.76
N LEU A 172 5.54 -4.82 -1.14
CA LEU A 172 4.63 -5.91 -1.43
C LEU A 172 4.54 -6.84 -0.22
N ILE A 173 3.37 -7.42 0.05
CA ILE A 173 3.19 -8.45 1.08
C ILE A 173 2.74 -9.73 0.38
N ARG A 174 3.37 -10.88 0.70
CA ARG A 174 3.01 -12.15 0.04
C ARG A 174 1.88 -12.85 0.77
N PHE A 175 0.87 -13.33 0.02
CA PHE A 175 -0.21 -14.27 0.40
C PHE A 175 -1.06 -13.89 1.63
N GLY A 176 -2.18 -13.19 1.39
CA GLY A 176 -3.20 -12.89 2.39
C GLY A 176 -2.68 -12.02 3.52
N SER A 177 -2.93 -10.74 3.44
CA SER A 177 -2.28 -9.73 4.28
C SER A 177 -3.24 -8.62 4.65
N ARG A 178 -2.77 -7.67 5.44
CA ARG A 178 -3.49 -6.47 5.80
C ARG A 178 -2.57 -5.27 5.67
N VAL A 179 -3.12 -4.17 5.22
CA VAL A 179 -2.44 -2.87 5.25
C VAL A 179 -3.29 -1.93 6.08
N ASP A 180 -2.68 -1.35 7.11
CA ASP A 180 -3.30 -0.31 7.91
C ASP A 180 -2.71 1.04 7.52
N ILE A 181 -3.56 2.06 7.41
CA ILE A 181 -3.14 3.45 7.24
C ILE A 181 -3.71 4.29 8.39
N LEU A 182 -2.84 5.03 9.07
CA LEU A 182 -3.24 6.03 10.06
C LEU A 182 -3.31 7.39 9.40
N ILE A 183 -4.53 7.90 9.28
CA ILE A 183 -4.87 9.17 8.64
C ILE A 183 -4.94 10.25 9.72
N PRO A 184 -4.16 11.34 9.60
CA PRO A 184 -4.15 12.42 10.60
C PRO A 184 -5.49 13.17 10.68
N PRO A 185 -5.80 13.82 11.81
CA PRO A 185 -7.08 14.50 12.04
C PRO A 185 -7.40 15.64 11.06
N ALA A 186 -6.37 16.20 10.41
CA ALA A 186 -6.53 17.25 9.40
C ALA A 186 -7.24 16.79 8.11
N PHE A 187 -7.57 15.50 8.00
CA PHE A 187 -8.22 14.93 6.83
C PHE A 187 -9.65 14.45 7.15
N ALA A 188 -10.58 14.74 6.24
CA ALA A 188 -11.91 14.14 6.23
C ALA A 188 -11.84 12.73 5.64
N VAL A 189 -12.17 11.71 6.44
CA VAL A 189 -12.13 10.30 6.01
C VAL A 189 -13.43 9.93 5.29
N HIS A 190 -13.30 9.41 4.08
CA HIS A 190 -14.42 8.96 3.23
C HIS A 190 -14.54 7.43 3.19
N ALA A 191 -13.53 6.74 3.69
CA ALA A 191 -13.45 5.28 3.73
C ALA A 191 -14.58 4.69 4.58
N ARG A 192 -15.21 3.60 4.07
CA ARG A 192 -16.31 2.92 4.77
C ARG A 192 -16.01 1.43 4.91
N ILE A 193 -16.38 0.84 6.03
CA ILE A 193 -16.27 -0.61 6.25
C ILE A 193 -17.07 -1.35 5.18
N GLY A 194 -16.46 -2.39 4.58
CA GLY A 194 -17.04 -3.18 3.52
C GLY A 194 -16.73 -2.67 2.11
N GLN A 195 -16.26 -1.44 1.95
CA GLN A 195 -15.87 -0.86 0.68
C GLN A 195 -14.66 -1.61 0.08
N ARG A 196 -14.70 -1.89 -1.23
CA ARG A 196 -13.52 -2.33 -1.98
C ARG A 196 -12.74 -1.12 -2.49
N VAL A 197 -11.42 -1.20 -2.36
CA VAL A 197 -10.50 -0.14 -2.77
C VAL A 197 -9.39 -0.70 -3.64
N ARG A 198 -8.80 0.18 -4.45
CA ARG A 198 -7.63 -0.08 -5.31
C ARG A 198 -6.48 0.81 -4.91
N GLY A 199 -5.33 0.19 -4.66
CA GLY A 199 -4.11 0.88 -4.27
C GLY A 199 -3.67 1.90 -5.33
N GLY A 200 -3.43 3.14 -4.89
CA GLY A 200 -3.05 4.26 -5.74
C GLY A 200 -4.19 4.92 -6.52
N GLU A 201 -5.41 4.36 -6.54
CA GLU A 201 -6.56 4.94 -7.25
C GLU A 201 -7.67 5.43 -6.32
N SER A 202 -8.04 4.60 -5.32
CA SER A 202 -9.16 4.93 -4.44
C SER A 202 -8.77 6.00 -3.43
N VAL A 203 -9.56 7.05 -3.34
CA VAL A 203 -9.41 8.12 -2.33
C VAL A 203 -10.00 7.64 -1.01
N LEU A 204 -9.19 7.62 0.05
CA LEU A 204 -9.62 7.28 1.41
C LEU A 204 -9.99 8.50 2.23
N ALA A 205 -9.30 9.62 1.99
CA ALA A 205 -9.53 10.88 2.72
C ALA A 205 -9.09 12.08 1.88
N SER A 206 -9.59 13.24 2.23
CA SER A 206 -9.19 14.52 1.66
C SER A 206 -8.88 15.54 2.74
N SER A 207 -7.91 16.43 2.49
CA SER A 207 -7.56 17.52 3.40
C SER A 207 -8.77 18.41 3.67
N GLN A 208 -8.97 18.77 4.93
CA GLN A 208 -10.02 19.73 5.34
C GLN A 208 -9.58 21.18 5.09
N SER A 209 -8.30 21.45 4.83
CA SER A 209 -7.82 22.75 4.43
C SER A 209 -8.24 23.00 2.98
N LYS A 210 -8.98 24.09 2.74
CA LYS A 210 -9.29 24.58 1.40
C LYS A 210 -7.98 24.75 0.64
N PRO A 211 -7.83 24.25 -0.60
CA PRO A 211 -6.63 24.51 -1.38
C PRO A 211 -6.44 26.03 -1.48
N PRO A 212 -5.18 26.55 -1.42
CA PRO A 212 -4.93 27.98 -1.56
C PRO A 212 -5.60 28.46 -2.82
N GLN A 213 -6.49 29.44 -2.69
CA GLN A 213 -7.15 30.03 -3.86
C GLN A 213 -6.10 30.77 -4.68
N PRO A 214 -6.23 30.83 -6.02
CA PRO A 214 -5.28 31.56 -6.87
C PRO A 214 -5.05 33.03 -6.45
N THR A 215 -5.97 33.61 -5.68
CA THR A 215 -5.87 34.97 -5.12
C THR A 215 -4.79 35.12 -4.06
N ASP A 216 -4.45 34.06 -3.31
CA ASP A 216 -3.44 34.15 -2.24
C ASP A 216 -2.00 34.21 -2.79
N LEU A 217 -1.81 33.86 -4.07
CA LEU A 217 -0.53 33.97 -4.78
C LEU A 217 -0.29 35.36 -5.38
N ALA A 218 -1.31 36.19 -5.51
CA ALA A 218 -1.21 37.55 -6.09
C ALA A 218 -0.72 38.60 -5.07
N GLU A 219 -0.93 38.36 -3.76
CA GLU A 219 -0.51 39.29 -2.70
C GLU A 219 0.95 39.10 -2.23
N ALA A 220 1.63 38.03 -2.67
CA ALA A 220 3.03 37.74 -2.31
C ALA A 220 4.08 38.39 -3.24
N GLN A 221 3.70 39.27 -4.16
CA GLN A 221 4.68 40.03 -4.95
C GLN A 221 5.14 41.28 -4.19
N PRO A 222 6.45 41.37 -3.83
CA PRO A 222 6.97 42.57 -3.21
C PRO A 222 6.85 43.74 -4.20
N SER A 223 6.25 44.84 -3.73
CA SER A 223 6.19 46.14 -4.43
C SER A 223 7.59 46.54 -4.89
N ARG A 224 7.84 46.48 -6.20
CA ARG A 224 9.01 47.13 -6.81
C ARG A 224 8.80 48.63 -6.68
N THR A 225 9.41 49.23 -5.71
CA THR A 225 9.61 50.67 -5.63
C THR A 225 10.62 51.05 -6.69
N LEU A 226 10.15 51.73 -7.71
CA LEU A 226 10.98 52.45 -8.66
C LEU A 226 11.46 53.74 -7.94
N ALA A 227 12.75 53.88 -7.78
CA ALA A 227 13.46 55.15 -7.54
C ALA A 227 14.44 55.33 -8.69
#